data_c34498a3a8606db4d222f5a47dd6a830
#
_entry.id   c34498a3a8606db4d222f5a47dd6a830
#
_cell.length_a   1.000
_cell.length_b   1.000
_cell.length_c   1.000
_cell.angle_alpha   90.00
_cell.angle_beta   90.00
_cell.angle_gamma   90.00
#
_symmetry.space_group_name_H-M   'P 1'
#
loop_
_entity.id
_entity.type
_entity.pdbx_description
1 polymer ?
#
loop_
_entity_poly.entity_id
_entity_poly.type
_entity_poly.pdbx_seq_one_letter_code
_entity_poly.pdbx_strand_id
1 'polypeptide(L)'
;MRVTNAPASRKRRGRMLQAAKGFRLKRSKLYRYASDAVDHGRQYAFRDRKAKKRTFRMLWQARINAAARSAGITYSRLIEGLKAAKCSLDRKVIADLAAQDAAAFGELVKLAQNALKTKAASTKA
;
A
#
# COMPACT_ATOMS: atom_id res chain seq x y z
N MET A 1 -22.40 -49.19 -14.36
CA MET A 1 -21.34 -48.44 -13.65
C MET A 1 -21.91 -47.67 -12.49
N ARG A 2 -21.46 -47.85 -11.25
CA ARG A 2 -22.00 -47.20 -10.06
C ARG A 2 -21.23 -45.92 -9.75
N VAL A 3 -21.92 -44.78 -9.64
CA VAL A 3 -21.28 -43.52 -9.26
C VAL A 3 -21.15 -43.44 -7.74
N THR A 4 -19.94 -43.53 -7.21
CA THR A 4 -19.70 -43.60 -5.76
C THR A 4 -19.27 -42.27 -5.12
N ASN A 5 -18.89 -41.26 -5.88
CA ASN A 5 -18.28 -40.03 -5.33
C ASN A 5 -19.07 -38.74 -5.70
N ALA A 6 -20.37 -38.84 -5.96
CA ALA A 6 -21.20 -37.72 -6.36
C ALA A 6 -21.30 -36.60 -5.29
N PRO A 7 -21.48 -36.87 -3.98
CA PRO A 7 -21.56 -35.82 -2.96
C PRO A 7 -20.27 -34.99 -2.84
N ALA A 8 -19.10 -35.62 -2.86
CA ALA A 8 -17.82 -34.93 -2.78
C ALA A 8 -17.54 -34.07 -4.01
N SER A 9 -17.85 -34.59 -5.20
CA SER A 9 -17.73 -33.84 -6.47
C SER A 9 -18.65 -32.62 -6.48
N ARG A 10 -19.91 -32.76 -5.99
CA ARG A 10 -20.87 -31.66 -5.88
C ARG A 10 -20.36 -30.59 -4.91
N LYS A 11 -19.85 -30.96 -3.74
CA LYS A 11 -19.26 -30.02 -2.77
C LYS A 11 -18.07 -29.26 -3.35
N ARG A 12 -17.16 -29.94 -4.06
CA ARG A 12 -16.00 -29.31 -4.70
C ARG A 12 -16.41 -28.30 -5.78
N ARG A 13 -17.35 -28.65 -6.66
CA ARG A 13 -17.89 -27.73 -7.67
C ARG A 13 -18.62 -26.56 -7.04
N GLY A 14 -19.43 -26.81 -6.00
CA GLY A 14 -20.15 -25.78 -5.27
C GLY A 14 -19.24 -24.71 -4.66
N ARG A 15 -18.08 -25.11 -4.09
CA ARG A 15 -17.10 -24.16 -3.56
C ARG A 15 -16.55 -23.21 -4.64
N MET A 16 -16.26 -23.72 -5.85
CA MET A 16 -15.80 -22.90 -6.96
C MET A 16 -16.88 -21.93 -7.46
N LEU A 17 -18.10 -22.41 -7.62
CA LEU A 17 -19.23 -21.55 -8.02
C LEU A 17 -19.56 -20.50 -6.96
N GLN A 18 -19.39 -20.83 -5.68
CA GLN A 18 -19.52 -19.87 -4.59
C GLN A 18 -18.50 -18.73 -4.71
N ALA A 19 -17.24 -19.07 -4.99
CA ALA A 19 -16.17 -18.08 -5.19
C ALA A 19 -16.37 -17.23 -6.46
N ALA A 20 -17.11 -17.75 -7.44
CA ALA A 20 -17.43 -17.06 -8.68
C ALA A 20 -18.72 -16.23 -8.62
N LYS A 21 -19.39 -16.13 -7.47
CA LYS A 21 -20.57 -15.29 -7.32
C LYS A 21 -20.26 -13.84 -7.69
N GLY A 22 -21.16 -13.21 -8.46
CA GLY A 22 -20.98 -11.85 -8.94
C GLY A 22 -20.22 -11.72 -10.25
N PHE A 23 -19.66 -12.79 -10.79
CA PHE A 23 -19.01 -12.74 -12.10
C PHE A 23 -20.04 -12.65 -13.23
N ARG A 24 -19.67 -11.98 -14.32
CA ARG A 24 -20.58 -11.75 -15.47
C ARG A 24 -20.90 -13.03 -16.21
N LEU A 25 -22.16 -13.15 -16.63
CA LEU A 25 -22.68 -14.17 -17.54
C LEU A 25 -22.40 -15.61 -17.06
N LYS A 26 -21.91 -16.44 -17.95
CA LYS A 26 -21.62 -17.87 -17.72
C LYS A 26 -20.49 -18.13 -16.73
N ARG A 27 -19.62 -17.15 -16.48
CA ARG A 27 -18.52 -17.24 -15.51
C ARG A 27 -18.98 -17.44 -14.06
N SER A 28 -20.21 -17.03 -13.72
CA SER A 28 -20.79 -17.28 -12.40
C SER A 28 -21.58 -18.58 -12.29
N LYS A 29 -21.96 -19.18 -13.41
CA LYS A 29 -22.93 -20.29 -13.44
C LYS A 29 -22.33 -21.61 -13.91
N LEU A 30 -21.44 -21.60 -14.90
CA LEU A 30 -20.83 -22.82 -15.45
C LEU A 30 -19.47 -23.08 -14.82
N TYR A 31 -19.30 -24.29 -14.26
CA TYR A 31 -18.12 -24.66 -13.48
C TYR A 31 -16.80 -24.42 -14.21
N ARG A 32 -16.67 -24.84 -15.47
CA ARG A 32 -15.44 -24.67 -16.25
C ARG A 32 -15.02 -23.21 -16.37
N TYR A 33 -15.92 -22.35 -16.80
CA TYR A 33 -15.67 -20.91 -16.92
C TYR A 33 -15.49 -20.22 -15.56
N ALA A 34 -16.18 -20.70 -14.54
CA ALA A 34 -16.04 -20.20 -13.18
C ALA A 34 -14.66 -20.53 -12.60
N SER A 35 -14.18 -21.77 -12.80
CA SER A 35 -12.87 -22.20 -12.34
C SER A 35 -11.75 -21.34 -12.91
N ASP A 36 -11.71 -21.21 -14.25
CA ASP A 36 -10.69 -20.39 -14.94
C ASP A 36 -10.72 -18.92 -14.47
N ALA A 37 -11.92 -18.37 -14.32
CA ALA A 37 -12.07 -16.97 -13.90
C ALA A 37 -11.65 -16.76 -12.43
N VAL A 38 -11.96 -17.71 -11.53
CA VAL A 38 -11.55 -17.64 -10.12
C VAL A 38 -10.05 -17.79 -9.97
N ASP A 39 -9.44 -18.73 -10.69
CA ASP A 39 -7.99 -18.96 -10.62
C ASP A 39 -7.21 -17.75 -11.14
N HIS A 40 -7.66 -17.15 -12.25
CA HIS A 40 -7.11 -15.90 -12.76
C HIS A 40 -7.27 -14.74 -11.77
N GLY A 41 -8.45 -14.60 -11.17
CA GLY A 41 -8.71 -13.58 -10.15
C GLY A 41 -7.81 -13.74 -8.91
N ARG A 42 -7.55 -14.99 -8.49
CA ARG A 42 -6.64 -15.28 -7.38
C ARG A 42 -5.18 -14.96 -7.70
N GLN A 43 -4.73 -15.21 -8.92
CA GLN A 43 -3.39 -14.84 -9.38
C GLN A 43 -3.21 -13.31 -9.34
N TYR A 44 -4.20 -12.57 -9.86
CA TYR A 44 -4.17 -11.10 -9.78
C TYR A 44 -4.22 -10.59 -8.35
N ALA A 45 -5.06 -11.16 -7.51
CA ALA A 45 -5.12 -10.78 -6.10
C ALA A 45 -3.79 -11.02 -5.37
N PHE A 46 -3.09 -12.12 -5.65
CA PHE A 46 -1.75 -12.38 -5.11
C PHE A 46 -0.72 -11.34 -5.55
N ARG A 47 -0.67 -11.04 -6.86
CA ARG A 47 0.22 -10.02 -7.42
C ARG A 47 -0.08 -8.64 -6.84
N ASP A 48 -1.34 -8.26 -6.81
CA ASP A 48 -1.77 -6.89 -6.50
C ASP A 48 -1.70 -6.59 -5.01
N ARG A 49 -1.78 -7.59 -4.13
CA ARG A 49 -1.45 -7.41 -2.70
C ARG A 49 -0.01 -6.96 -2.49
N LYS A 50 0.93 -7.38 -3.34
CA LYS A 50 2.33 -6.90 -3.34
C LYS A 50 2.44 -5.50 -3.97
N ALA A 51 1.77 -5.28 -5.09
CA ALA A 51 1.75 -4.00 -5.79
C ALA A 51 1.12 -2.89 -4.94
N LYS A 52 0.05 -3.19 -4.22
CA LYS A 52 -0.66 -2.25 -3.33
C LYS A 52 0.29 -1.54 -2.34
N LYS A 53 1.21 -2.27 -1.72
CA LYS A 53 2.19 -1.71 -0.79
C LYS A 53 3.09 -0.67 -1.46
N ARG A 54 3.53 -0.92 -2.69
CA ARG A 54 4.36 0.00 -3.48
C ARG A 54 3.57 1.24 -3.90
N THR A 55 2.34 1.05 -4.35
CA THR A 55 1.45 2.14 -4.79
C THR A 55 1.13 3.10 -3.65
N PHE A 56 0.78 2.57 -2.46
CA PHE A 56 0.54 3.42 -1.29
C PHE A 56 1.80 4.15 -0.84
N ARG A 57 2.96 3.51 -0.88
CA ARG A 57 4.22 4.20 -0.56
C ARG A 57 4.52 5.36 -1.50
N MET A 58 4.27 5.19 -2.81
CA MET A 58 4.42 6.28 -3.79
C MET A 58 3.44 7.42 -3.50
N LEU A 59 2.19 7.10 -3.15
CA LEU A 59 1.18 8.11 -2.77
C LEU A 59 1.61 8.91 -1.54
N TRP A 60 2.11 8.26 -0.49
CA TRP A 60 2.61 8.95 0.69
C TRP A 60 3.80 9.86 0.35
N GLN A 61 4.73 9.37 -0.46
CA GLN A 61 5.86 10.18 -0.91
C GLN A 61 5.42 11.41 -1.70
N ALA A 62 4.42 11.29 -2.58
CA ALA A 62 3.87 12.41 -3.33
C ALA A 62 3.23 13.46 -2.41
N ARG A 63 2.43 13.03 -1.42
CA ARG A 63 1.79 13.93 -0.44
C ARG A 63 2.83 14.66 0.42
N ILE A 64 3.79 13.93 0.98
CA ILE A 64 4.87 14.52 1.79
C ILE A 64 5.70 15.50 0.94
N ASN A 65 6.02 15.15 -0.30
CA ASN A 65 6.81 16.02 -1.18
C ASN A 65 6.09 17.33 -1.52
N ALA A 66 4.77 17.26 -1.77
CA ALA A 66 3.97 18.44 -2.02
C ALA A 66 3.99 19.41 -0.81
N ALA A 67 3.72 18.90 0.39
CA ALA A 67 3.74 19.68 1.62
C ALA A 67 5.15 20.15 1.99
N ALA A 68 6.19 19.36 1.75
CA ALA A 68 7.57 19.76 2.01
C ALA A 68 7.99 20.92 1.09
N ARG A 69 7.62 20.87 -0.20
CA ARG A 69 7.92 21.94 -1.16
C ARG A 69 7.22 23.25 -0.81
N SER A 70 5.97 23.22 -0.35
CA SER A 70 5.29 24.41 0.16
C SER A 70 5.97 25.01 1.39
N ALA A 71 6.63 24.18 2.21
CA ALA A 71 7.44 24.57 3.36
C ALA A 71 8.90 24.92 3.00
N GLY A 72 9.28 24.97 1.71
CA GLY A 72 10.62 25.35 1.26
C GLY A 72 11.71 24.30 1.42
N ILE A 73 11.35 23.01 1.64
CA ILE A 73 12.31 21.90 1.78
C ILE A 73 11.99 20.80 0.76
N THR A 74 13.02 20.09 0.27
CA THR A 74 12.81 18.93 -0.60
C THR A 74 12.54 17.68 0.21
N TYR A 75 11.79 16.71 -0.36
CA TYR A 75 11.50 15.42 0.25
C TYR A 75 12.75 14.70 0.77
N SER A 76 13.83 14.68 -0.04
CA SER A 76 15.07 14.00 0.34
C SER A 76 15.70 14.63 1.60
N ARG A 77 15.76 15.95 1.65
CA ARG A 77 16.30 16.68 2.82
C ARG A 77 15.42 16.51 4.05
N LEU A 78 14.08 16.55 3.89
CA LEU A 78 13.16 16.29 4.99
C LEU A 78 13.39 14.89 5.59
N ILE A 79 13.45 13.85 4.76
CA ILE A 79 13.67 12.47 5.23
C ILE A 79 15.07 12.30 5.84
N GLU A 80 16.09 12.94 5.28
CA GLU A 80 17.44 12.93 5.84
C GLU A 80 17.44 13.58 7.22
N GLY A 81 16.82 14.74 7.38
CA GLY A 81 16.73 15.45 8.66
C GLY A 81 15.94 14.68 9.72
N LEU A 82 14.80 14.09 9.36
CA LEU A 82 14.01 13.27 10.28
C LEU A 82 14.78 12.02 10.74
N LYS A 83 15.56 11.41 9.85
CA LYS A 83 16.45 10.30 10.23
C LYS A 83 17.56 10.76 11.18
N ALA A 84 18.19 11.90 10.93
CA ALA A 84 19.20 12.47 11.82
C ALA A 84 18.61 12.81 13.19
N ALA A 85 17.39 13.30 13.24
CA ALA A 85 16.63 13.56 14.46
C ALA A 85 16.14 12.27 15.16
N LYS A 86 16.41 11.08 14.62
CA LYS A 86 15.92 9.77 15.12
C LYS A 86 14.39 9.72 15.27
N CYS A 87 13.65 10.42 14.41
CA CYS A 87 12.20 10.41 14.40
C CYS A 87 11.69 9.02 13.98
N SER A 88 10.82 8.41 14.80
CA SER A 88 10.28 7.06 14.60
C SER A 88 9.00 7.02 13.73
N LEU A 89 8.49 8.18 13.30
CA LEU A 89 7.27 8.25 12.51
C LEU A 89 7.46 7.60 11.14
N ASP A 90 6.46 6.79 10.74
CA ASP A 90 6.45 6.19 9.42
C ASP A 90 5.89 7.16 8.34
N ARG A 91 6.10 6.81 7.07
CA ARG A 91 5.65 7.65 5.95
C ARG A 91 4.14 7.80 5.86
N LYS A 92 3.38 6.82 6.37
CA LYS A 92 1.92 6.87 6.38
C LYS A 92 1.44 7.99 7.30
N VAL A 93 1.96 8.02 8.53
CA VAL A 93 1.61 9.06 9.53
C VAL A 93 2.08 10.44 9.07
N ILE A 94 3.31 10.56 8.56
CA ILE A 94 3.82 11.83 8.03
C ILE A 94 2.96 12.34 6.86
N ALA A 95 2.50 11.44 5.97
CA ALA A 95 1.64 11.81 4.85
C ALA A 95 0.23 12.20 5.28
N ASP A 96 -0.26 11.64 6.37
CA ASP A 96 -1.55 12.00 6.97
C ASP A 96 -1.48 13.38 7.60
N LEU A 97 -0.46 13.64 8.42
CA LEU A 97 -0.18 14.98 8.97
C LEU A 97 -0.01 16.03 7.86
N ALA A 98 0.72 15.69 6.79
CA ALA A 98 0.90 16.58 5.65
C ALA A 98 -0.40 16.97 4.94
N ALA A 99 -1.45 16.14 5.04
CA ALA A 99 -2.73 16.37 4.41
C ALA A 99 -3.76 17.03 5.33
N GLN A 100 -3.72 16.72 6.64
CA GLN A 100 -4.76 17.11 7.58
C GLN A 100 -4.31 18.20 8.55
N ASP A 101 -3.02 18.24 8.93
CA ASP A 101 -2.48 19.16 9.93
C ASP A 101 -1.17 19.80 9.46
N ALA A 102 -1.32 20.97 8.81
CA ALA A 102 -0.18 21.73 8.31
C ALA A 102 0.70 22.29 9.45
N ALA A 103 0.13 22.55 10.65
CA ALA A 103 0.87 23.07 11.79
C ALA A 103 1.81 21.99 12.35
N ALA A 104 1.28 20.79 12.64
CA ALA A 104 2.08 19.65 13.11
C ALA A 104 3.13 19.23 12.06
N PHE A 105 2.80 19.26 10.76
CA PHE A 105 3.77 19.03 9.71
C PHE A 105 4.88 20.09 9.70
N GLY A 106 4.55 21.36 9.95
CA GLY A 106 5.51 22.46 10.07
C GLY A 106 6.53 22.24 11.20
N GLU A 107 6.09 21.66 12.32
CA GLU A 107 7.01 21.29 13.43
C GLU A 107 8.00 20.18 13.01
N LEU A 108 7.52 19.17 12.26
CA LEU A 108 8.39 18.12 11.70
C LEU A 108 9.43 18.71 10.72
N VAL A 109 9.06 19.70 9.93
CA VAL A 109 9.98 20.40 9.03
C VAL A 109 11.05 21.15 9.82
N LYS A 110 10.67 21.89 10.86
CA LYS A 110 11.62 22.60 11.74
C LYS A 110 12.60 21.63 12.43
N LEU A 111 12.09 20.51 12.95
CA LEU A 111 12.89 19.47 13.57
C LEU A 111 13.91 18.88 12.58
N ALA A 112 13.49 18.60 11.34
CA ALA A 112 14.38 18.10 10.30
C ALA A 112 15.46 19.12 9.91
N GLN A 113 15.10 20.40 9.77
CA GLN A 113 16.05 21.48 9.44
C GLN A 113 17.11 21.66 10.53
N ASN A 114 16.70 21.62 11.80
CA ASN A 114 17.62 21.75 12.95
C ASN A 114 18.60 20.58 13.00
N ALA A 115 18.12 19.35 12.79
CA ALA A 115 18.96 18.16 12.76
C ALA A 115 19.97 18.19 11.59
N LEU A 116 19.58 18.73 10.43
CA LEU A 116 20.50 18.91 9.31
C LEU A 116 21.60 19.94 9.60
N LYS A 117 21.28 21.04 10.28
CA LYS A 117 22.25 22.05 10.70
C LYS A 117 23.28 21.46 11.66
N THR A 118 22.82 20.69 12.68
CA THR A 118 23.69 20.02 13.65
C THR A 118 24.61 18.99 12.95
N LYS A 119 24.04 18.19 12.01
CA LYS A 119 24.81 17.22 11.23
C LYS A 119 25.89 17.91 10.38
N ALA A 120 25.57 19.04 9.74
CA ALA A 120 26.52 19.79 8.94
C ALA A 120 27.65 20.39 9.77
N ALA A 121 27.37 20.82 11.00
CA ALA A 121 28.38 21.29 11.94
C ALA A 121 29.35 20.17 12.37
N SER A 122 28.83 18.98 12.69
CA SER A 122 29.65 17.83 13.08
C SER A 122 30.52 17.24 11.95
N THR A 123 30.20 17.50 10.70
CA THR A 123 30.98 17.01 9.54
C THR A 123 32.13 17.98 9.19
N LYS A 124 32.10 19.21 9.72
CA LYS A 124 33.15 20.23 9.48
C LYS A 124 34.21 20.28 10.58
N ALA A 125 33.99 19.59 11.69
CA ALA A 125 34.94 19.41 12.78
C ALA A 125 35.71 18.08 12.59
#